data_d9163c3409f74a1e1e0a744769defe93
#
_entry.id   d9163c3409f74a1e1e0a744769defe93
#
_cell.length_a   1.000
_cell.length_b   1.000
_cell.length_c   1.000
_cell.angle_alpha   90.00
_cell.angle_beta   90.00
_cell.angle_gamma   90.00
#
_symmetry.space_group_name_H-M   'P 1'
#
loop_
_entity.id
_entity.type
_entity.pdbx_description
1 polymer ?
#
loop_
_entity_poly.entity_id
_entity_poly.type
_entity_poly.pdbx_seq_one_letter_code
_entity_poly.pdbx_strand_id
1 'polypeptide(L)'
;VSELRRRKAQAVAGGGQARVSAQHSKGKLTARERIELLLDDDSFMEIDPLVEHRCRDFDMDRNVIPGDGVVCGHGTIGGRTVYCFAQDFTVYGGSLGEMHGLKICKVLDMALKTGSPVIGLNDSGGARIQEGVASLGSYAEIFFRNVRASGAVSYTHLTLPTIITV
;
A
#
# COMPACT_ATOMS: atom_id res chain seq x y z
N VAL A 1 19.25 -16.12 7.75
CA VAL A 1 18.43 -15.46 8.81
C VAL A 1 18.74 -13.96 8.91
N SER A 2 20.01 -13.54 8.94
CA SER A 2 20.41 -12.12 9.04
C SER A 2 19.93 -11.28 7.84
N GLU A 3 20.06 -11.77 6.63
CA GLU A 3 19.62 -11.09 5.40
C GLU A 3 18.10 -10.88 5.38
N LEU A 4 17.32 -11.88 5.76
CA LEU A 4 15.86 -11.75 5.85
C LEU A 4 15.43 -10.69 6.87
N ARG A 5 16.09 -10.66 8.04
CA ARG A 5 15.84 -9.64 9.06
C ARG A 5 16.19 -8.24 8.53
N ARG A 6 17.31 -8.10 7.83
CA ARG A 6 17.71 -6.84 7.21
C ARG A 6 16.66 -6.34 6.21
N ARG A 7 16.20 -7.21 5.28
CA ARG A 7 15.18 -6.86 4.28
C ARG A 7 13.83 -6.51 4.91
N LYS A 8 13.42 -7.24 5.95
CA LYS A 8 12.21 -6.89 6.71
C LYS A 8 12.33 -5.52 7.39
N ALA A 9 13.47 -5.22 8.01
CA ALA A 9 13.72 -3.91 8.61
C ALA A 9 13.69 -2.78 7.56
N GLN A 10 14.24 -3.02 6.36
CA GLN A 10 14.13 -2.10 5.23
C GLN A 10 12.68 -1.85 4.80
N ALA A 11 11.87 -2.90 4.68
CA ALA A 11 10.45 -2.78 4.35
C ALA A 11 9.67 -1.97 5.39
N VAL A 12 10.00 -2.15 6.67
CA VAL A 12 9.39 -1.37 7.77
C VAL A 12 9.82 0.10 7.74
N ALA A 13 11.08 0.38 7.39
CA ALA A 13 11.61 1.75 7.32
C ALA A 13 11.01 2.56 6.15
N GLY A 14 10.37 1.92 5.17
CA GLY A 14 9.76 2.59 4.03
C GLY A 14 10.74 3.50 3.28
N GLY A 15 10.38 4.77 3.10
CA GLY A 15 11.22 5.77 2.44
C GLY A 15 12.38 6.31 3.30
N GLY A 16 12.52 5.80 4.54
CA GLY A 16 13.56 6.18 5.49
C GLY A 16 13.21 7.38 6.37
N GLN A 17 13.98 7.54 7.46
CA GLN A 17 13.67 8.47 8.55
C GLN A 17 13.41 9.92 8.09
N ALA A 18 14.18 10.42 7.13
CA ALA A 18 14.04 11.80 6.65
C ALA A 18 12.66 12.03 6.01
N ARG A 19 12.18 11.07 5.20
CA ARG A 19 10.86 11.16 4.55
C ARG A 19 9.72 10.94 5.53
N VAL A 20 9.90 10.04 6.51
CA VAL A 20 8.95 9.84 7.60
C VAL A 20 8.81 11.12 8.42
N SER A 21 9.92 11.75 8.82
CA SER A 21 9.88 13.04 9.54
C SER A 21 9.22 14.15 8.72
N ALA A 22 9.45 14.20 7.40
CA ALA A 22 8.78 15.15 6.51
C ALA A 22 7.28 14.88 6.38
N GLN A 23 6.83 13.63 6.50
CA GLN A 23 5.40 13.26 6.55
C GLN A 23 4.77 13.74 7.86
N HIS A 24 5.42 13.46 8.99
CA HIS A 24 4.96 13.90 10.30
C HIS A 24 4.92 15.42 10.46
N SER A 25 5.89 16.15 9.89
CA SER A 25 5.89 17.62 9.92
C SER A 25 4.68 18.26 9.21
N LYS A 26 4.04 17.51 8.31
CA LYS A 26 2.79 17.89 7.64
C LYS A 26 1.54 17.45 8.39
N GLY A 27 1.69 16.91 9.61
CA GLY A 27 0.58 16.35 10.38
C GLY A 27 0.02 15.03 9.85
N LYS A 28 0.75 14.36 8.97
CA LYS A 28 0.32 13.09 8.36
C LYS A 28 1.03 11.90 9.00
N LEU A 29 0.30 10.83 9.23
CA LEU A 29 0.83 9.54 9.65
C LEU A 29 1.39 8.75 8.47
N THR A 30 2.33 7.85 8.73
CA THR A 30 2.82 6.85 7.77
C THR A 30 1.74 5.82 7.44
N ALA A 31 1.95 5.04 6.39
CA ALA A 31 1.04 3.95 6.02
C ALA A 31 0.87 2.93 7.16
N ARG A 32 1.95 2.57 7.86
CA ARG A 32 1.92 1.60 8.96
C ARG A 32 1.17 2.13 10.17
N GLU A 33 1.47 3.36 10.60
CA GLU A 33 0.76 4.01 11.72
C GLU A 33 -0.74 4.12 11.46
N ARG A 34 -1.15 4.38 10.21
CA ARG A 34 -2.59 4.40 9.84
C ARG A 34 -3.24 3.02 9.93
N ILE A 35 -2.54 1.97 9.56
CA ILE A 35 -3.04 0.58 9.70
C ILE A 35 -3.14 0.20 11.18
N GLU A 36 -2.13 0.55 11.98
CA GLU A 36 -2.12 0.30 13.43
C GLU A 36 -3.29 1.00 14.15
N LEU A 37 -3.63 2.23 13.73
CA LEU A 37 -4.80 2.95 14.27
C LEU A 37 -6.15 2.39 13.79
N LEU A 38 -6.16 1.71 12.64
CA LEU A 38 -7.38 1.18 12.05
C LEU A 38 -7.80 -0.16 12.66
N LEU A 39 -6.82 -1.01 12.94
CA LEU A 39 -7.04 -2.41 13.33
C LEU A 39 -6.97 -2.60 14.84
N ASP A 40 -7.55 -3.69 15.30
CA ASP A 40 -7.37 -4.13 16.69
C ASP A 40 -5.88 -4.40 16.98
N ASP A 41 -5.44 -4.14 18.21
CA ASP A 41 -4.05 -4.30 18.64
C ASP A 41 -3.50 -5.68 18.26
N ASP A 42 -2.28 -5.71 17.77
CA ASP A 42 -1.52 -6.92 17.38
C ASP A 42 -2.22 -7.86 16.36
N SER A 43 -3.31 -7.41 15.72
CA SER A 43 -4.05 -8.23 14.78
C SER A 43 -3.51 -8.21 13.35
N PHE A 44 -2.64 -7.24 13.01
CA PHE A 44 -2.19 -7.04 11.64
C PHE A 44 -1.23 -8.11 11.13
N MET A 45 -1.62 -8.76 10.04
CA MET A 45 -0.80 -9.72 9.30
C MET A 45 -0.46 -9.14 7.93
N GLU A 46 0.79 -8.70 7.76
CA GLU A 46 1.26 -8.11 6.51
C GLU A 46 1.46 -9.17 5.42
N ILE A 47 1.05 -8.85 4.20
CA ILE A 47 1.18 -9.67 3.00
C ILE A 47 2.22 -9.03 2.07
N ASP A 48 3.14 -9.86 1.55
CA ASP A 48 4.15 -9.47 0.55
C ASP A 48 5.02 -8.25 0.93
N PRO A 49 5.57 -8.18 2.17
CA PRO A 49 6.38 -7.03 2.58
C PRO A 49 7.70 -6.87 1.82
N LEU A 50 8.16 -7.92 1.14
CA LEU A 50 9.44 -7.95 0.44
C LEU A 50 9.31 -7.83 -1.09
N VAL A 51 8.11 -7.58 -1.60
CA VAL A 51 7.89 -7.33 -3.03
C VAL A 51 8.58 -6.03 -3.42
N GLU A 52 9.24 -6.05 -4.58
CA GLU A 52 9.97 -4.92 -5.16
C GLU A 52 9.44 -4.64 -6.57
N HIS A 53 9.57 -3.39 -7.04
CA HIS A 53 9.23 -3.06 -8.43
C HIS A 53 10.17 -3.76 -9.41
N ARG A 54 9.73 -3.88 -10.66
CA ARG A 54 10.50 -4.52 -11.75
C ARG A 54 11.09 -3.52 -12.74
N CYS A 55 10.80 -2.23 -12.53
CA CYS A 55 11.27 -1.16 -13.42
C CYS A 55 12.79 -1.04 -13.36
N ARG A 56 13.40 -0.93 -14.53
CA ARG A 56 14.84 -0.70 -14.70
C ARG A 56 15.14 0.62 -15.40
N ASP A 57 14.12 1.26 -15.96
CA ASP A 57 14.24 2.54 -16.62
C ASP A 57 14.39 3.68 -15.60
N PHE A 58 14.98 4.78 -16.02
CA PHE A 58 15.17 5.99 -15.19
C PHE A 58 15.93 5.72 -13.88
N ASP A 59 16.94 4.83 -13.91
CA ASP A 59 17.74 4.42 -12.74
C ASP A 59 16.93 3.85 -11.56
N MET A 60 15.72 3.36 -11.81
CA MET A 60 14.87 2.77 -10.76
C MET A 60 15.51 1.52 -10.15
N ASP A 61 16.29 0.76 -10.91
CA ASP A 61 17.04 -0.42 -10.44
C ASP A 61 18.06 -0.10 -9.34
N ARG A 62 18.51 1.16 -9.22
CA ARG A 62 19.43 1.63 -8.17
C ARG A 62 18.73 2.05 -6.88
N ASN A 63 17.42 2.21 -6.93
CA ASN A 63 16.64 2.69 -5.78
C ASN A 63 15.46 1.75 -5.52
N VAL A 64 15.75 0.54 -5.07
CA VAL A 64 14.75 -0.48 -4.79
C VAL A 64 14.39 -0.46 -3.32
N ILE A 65 13.10 -0.24 -3.03
CA ILE A 65 12.56 -0.22 -1.67
C ILE A 65 11.55 -1.38 -1.53
N PRO A 66 11.80 -2.34 -0.62
CA PRO A 66 10.88 -3.44 -0.37
C PRO A 66 9.49 -2.94 0.07
N GLY A 67 8.45 -3.63 -0.39
CA GLY A 67 7.06 -3.25 -0.15
C GLY A 67 6.47 -2.38 -1.26
N ASP A 68 7.29 -1.81 -2.13
CA ASP A 68 6.92 -1.03 -3.33
C ASP A 68 5.88 0.08 -3.07
N GLY A 69 5.97 0.76 -1.91
CA GLY A 69 5.15 1.92 -1.58
C GLY A 69 3.71 1.60 -1.18
N VAL A 70 3.39 0.35 -0.87
CA VAL A 70 2.09 -0.02 -0.29
C VAL A 70 2.23 -1.10 0.77
N VAL A 71 1.63 -0.88 1.92
CA VAL A 71 1.49 -1.86 2.99
C VAL A 71 0.15 -2.55 2.82
N CYS A 72 0.16 -3.86 2.65
CA CYS A 72 -1.02 -4.68 2.39
C CYS A 72 -1.15 -5.78 3.43
N GLY A 73 -2.35 -6.12 3.83
CA GLY A 73 -2.57 -7.21 4.78
C GLY A 73 -4.01 -7.40 5.20
N HIS A 74 -4.17 -8.09 6.30
CA HIS A 74 -5.46 -8.24 6.97
C HIS A 74 -5.26 -8.17 8.48
N GLY A 75 -6.34 -7.89 9.18
CA GLY A 75 -6.40 -7.89 10.64
C GLY A 75 -7.85 -7.94 11.08
N THR A 76 -8.13 -7.48 12.29
CA THR A 76 -9.50 -7.42 12.80
C THR A 76 -9.90 -5.99 13.17
N ILE A 77 -11.19 -5.71 13.13
CA ILE A 77 -11.84 -4.53 13.70
C ILE A 77 -13.02 -5.04 14.55
N GLY A 78 -12.95 -4.83 15.86
CA GLY A 78 -13.93 -5.40 16.79
C GLY A 78 -14.04 -6.92 16.67
N GLY A 79 -12.92 -7.61 16.46
CA GLY A 79 -12.82 -9.06 16.29
C GLY A 79 -13.27 -9.60 14.93
N ARG A 80 -13.69 -8.74 13.98
CA ARG A 80 -14.11 -9.15 12.62
C ARG A 80 -12.97 -8.99 11.64
N THR A 81 -12.69 -10.00 10.84
CA THR A 81 -11.65 -9.97 9.80
C THR A 81 -11.93 -8.90 8.75
N VAL A 82 -10.95 -8.05 8.49
CA VAL A 82 -10.94 -7.07 7.42
C VAL A 82 -9.62 -7.16 6.67
N TYR A 83 -9.67 -6.92 5.36
CA TYR A 83 -8.48 -6.73 4.54
C TYR A 83 -8.22 -5.23 4.41
N CYS A 84 -6.96 -4.85 4.34
CA CYS A 84 -6.60 -3.45 4.16
C CYS A 84 -5.34 -3.29 3.32
N PHE A 85 -5.24 -2.12 2.70
CA PHE A 85 -4.00 -1.63 2.13
C PHE A 85 -3.83 -0.14 2.44
N ALA A 86 -2.59 0.30 2.61
CA ALA A 86 -2.25 1.70 2.84
C ALA A 86 -1.09 2.10 1.92
N GLN A 87 -1.30 3.13 1.10
CA GLN A 87 -0.25 3.67 0.25
C GLN A 87 0.74 4.49 1.08
N ASP A 88 2.03 4.23 0.92
CA ASP A 88 3.10 4.88 1.67
C ASP A 88 3.69 6.04 0.85
N PHE A 89 3.28 7.25 1.19
CA PHE A 89 3.78 8.45 0.53
C PHE A 89 5.29 8.66 0.69
N THR A 90 5.90 8.05 1.71
CA THR A 90 7.36 8.13 1.90
C THR A 90 8.14 7.36 0.84
N VAL A 91 7.49 6.42 0.15
CA VAL A 91 8.07 5.60 -0.93
C VAL A 91 7.50 6.02 -2.27
N TYR A 92 8.32 6.64 -3.11
CA TYR A 92 7.94 7.14 -4.45
C TYR A 92 6.67 8.03 -4.46
N GLY A 93 6.40 8.77 -3.36
CA GLY A 93 5.17 9.55 -3.22
C GLY A 93 3.90 8.71 -3.21
N GLY A 94 3.96 7.45 -2.77
CA GLY A 94 2.83 6.54 -2.79
C GLY A 94 2.32 6.21 -4.20
N SER A 95 3.10 6.52 -5.25
CA SER A 95 2.67 6.31 -6.63
C SER A 95 2.49 4.84 -6.95
N LEU A 96 1.43 4.55 -7.72
CA LEU A 96 1.06 3.19 -8.07
C LEU A 96 1.88 2.70 -9.25
N GLY A 97 2.74 1.72 -9.00
CA GLY A 97 3.47 0.95 -10.01
C GLY A 97 2.82 -0.43 -10.27
N GLU A 98 3.43 -1.22 -11.13
CA GLU A 98 2.95 -2.58 -11.46
C GLU A 98 2.84 -3.45 -10.20
N MET A 99 3.93 -3.63 -9.47
CA MET A 99 3.97 -4.51 -8.31
C MET A 99 3.16 -3.98 -7.13
N HIS A 100 3.13 -2.66 -6.95
CA HIS A 100 2.26 -1.97 -6.01
C HIS A 100 0.79 -2.34 -6.28
N GLY A 101 0.33 -2.21 -7.52
CA GLY A 101 -1.04 -2.55 -7.89
C GLY A 101 -1.34 -4.05 -7.76
N LEU A 102 -0.41 -4.94 -8.12
CA LEU A 102 -0.59 -6.38 -7.95
C LEU A 102 -0.75 -6.80 -6.48
N LYS A 103 -0.07 -6.13 -5.55
CA LYS A 103 -0.29 -6.34 -4.11
C LYS A 103 -1.71 -5.97 -3.68
N ILE A 104 -2.22 -4.82 -4.15
CA ILE A 104 -3.60 -4.40 -3.89
C ILE A 104 -4.58 -5.41 -4.50
N CYS A 105 -4.35 -5.83 -5.73
CA CYS A 105 -5.16 -6.85 -6.40
C CYS A 105 -5.23 -8.15 -5.60
N LYS A 106 -4.10 -8.61 -5.05
CA LYS A 106 -4.04 -9.82 -4.22
C LYS A 106 -4.92 -9.68 -2.97
N VAL A 107 -4.86 -8.54 -2.29
CA VAL A 107 -5.73 -8.24 -1.12
C VAL A 107 -7.21 -8.28 -1.51
N LEU A 108 -7.58 -7.65 -2.63
CA LEU A 108 -8.96 -7.67 -3.14
C LEU A 108 -9.42 -9.09 -3.47
N ASP A 109 -8.58 -9.89 -4.14
CA ASP A 109 -8.90 -11.28 -4.48
C ASP A 109 -9.08 -12.16 -3.22
N MET A 110 -8.25 -11.96 -2.19
CA MET A 110 -8.37 -12.68 -0.91
C MET A 110 -9.66 -12.29 -0.17
N ALA A 111 -9.97 -11.00 -0.13
CA ALA A 111 -11.19 -10.51 0.49
C ALA A 111 -12.46 -11.03 -0.19
N LEU A 112 -12.48 -11.05 -1.54
CA LEU A 112 -13.57 -11.64 -2.31
C LEU A 112 -13.77 -13.13 -2.02
N LYS A 113 -12.68 -13.89 -1.88
CA LYS A 113 -12.74 -15.33 -1.55
C LYS A 113 -13.28 -15.61 -0.15
N THR A 114 -13.00 -14.72 0.80
CA THR A 114 -13.41 -14.88 2.20
C THR A 114 -14.71 -14.17 2.55
N GLY A 115 -15.25 -13.35 1.64
CA GLY A 115 -16.42 -12.51 1.91
C GLY A 115 -16.15 -11.41 2.94
N SER A 116 -14.89 -11.02 3.13
CA SER A 116 -14.48 -10.03 4.12
C SER A 116 -14.40 -8.63 3.53
N PRO A 117 -14.69 -7.57 4.30
CA PRO A 117 -14.58 -6.20 3.80
C PRO A 117 -13.13 -5.78 3.52
N VAL A 118 -12.97 -4.80 2.63
CA VAL A 118 -11.68 -4.19 2.30
C VAL A 118 -11.70 -2.70 2.62
N ILE A 119 -10.63 -2.21 3.24
CA ILE A 119 -10.43 -0.80 3.52
C ILE A 119 -9.13 -0.34 2.86
N GLY A 120 -9.25 0.63 1.95
CA GLY A 120 -8.12 1.27 1.28
C GLY A 120 -7.79 2.64 1.91
N LEU A 121 -6.57 2.81 2.41
CA LEU A 121 -6.04 4.06 2.95
C LEU A 121 -5.15 4.71 1.89
N ASN A 122 -5.74 5.57 1.06
CA ASN A 122 -5.05 6.14 -0.08
C ASN A 122 -4.27 7.41 0.31
N ASP A 123 -2.99 7.47 -0.10
CA ASP A 123 -2.13 8.66 -0.03
C ASP A 123 -1.10 8.53 -1.17
N SER A 124 -1.42 9.06 -2.35
CA SER A 124 -0.68 8.79 -3.57
C SER A 124 -0.59 10.01 -4.47
N GLY A 125 0.57 10.17 -5.10
CA GLY A 125 0.78 11.12 -6.20
C GLY A 125 0.18 10.66 -7.55
N GLY A 126 -0.46 9.49 -7.62
CA GLY A 126 -1.05 8.95 -8.85
C GLY A 126 -0.26 7.80 -9.46
N ALA A 127 -0.27 7.67 -10.80
CA ALA A 127 0.48 6.64 -11.52
C ALA A 127 1.99 6.89 -11.44
N ARG A 128 2.77 5.82 -11.25
CA ARG A 128 4.23 5.88 -11.30
C ARG A 128 4.70 6.03 -12.74
N ILE A 129 5.04 7.26 -13.13
CA ILE A 129 5.34 7.61 -14.53
C ILE A 129 6.55 6.86 -15.09
N GLN A 130 7.52 6.49 -14.25
CA GLN A 130 8.69 5.70 -14.63
C GLN A 130 8.34 4.30 -15.16
N GLU A 131 7.20 3.76 -14.76
CA GLU A 131 6.70 2.46 -15.20
C GLU A 131 5.73 2.56 -16.40
N GLY A 132 5.37 3.77 -16.82
CA GLY A 132 4.58 4.02 -18.01
C GLY A 132 3.27 3.20 -18.05
N VAL A 133 3.09 2.44 -19.13
CA VAL A 133 1.87 1.65 -19.38
C VAL A 133 1.65 0.56 -18.34
N ALA A 134 2.70 -0.02 -17.74
CA ALA A 134 2.58 -1.04 -16.71
C ALA A 134 1.87 -0.49 -15.46
N SER A 135 2.18 0.75 -15.07
CA SER A 135 1.47 1.45 -14.00
C SER A 135 -0.02 1.63 -14.32
N LEU A 136 -0.36 2.07 -15.53
CA LEU A 136 -1.76 2.24 -15.95
C LEU A 136 -2.51 0.89 -16.01
N GLY A 137 -1.83 -0.17 -16.48
CA GLY A 137 -2.38 -1.54 -16.47
C GLY A 137 -2.78 -1.98 -15.06
N SER A 138 -1.99 -1.64 -14.06
CA SER A 138 -2.31 -1.96 -12.65
C SER A 138 -3.57 -1.26 -12.15
N TYR A 139 -3.84 -0.03 -12.56
CA TYR A 139 -5.12 0.64 -12.27
C TYR A 139 -6.30 -0.11 -12.88
N ALA A 140 -6.18 -0.55 -14.13
CA ALA A 140 -7.23 -1.34 -14.79
C ALA A 140 -7.54 -2.65 -14.03
N GLU A 141 -6.50 -3.34 -13.56
CA GLU A 141 -6.63 -4.55 -12.75
C GLU A 141 -7.33 -4.30 -11.39
N ILE A 142 -7.03 -3.18 -10.74
CA ILE A 142 -7.72 -2.78 -9.50
C ILE A 142 -9.19 -2.46 -9.80
N PHE A 143 -9.48 -1.67 -10.83
CA PHE A 143 -10.85 -1.30 -11.20
C PHE A 143 -11.68 -2.54 -11.57
N PHE A 144 -11.12 -3.48 -12.30
CA PHE A 144 -11.78 -4.74 -12.62
C PHE A 144 -12.22 -5.49 -11.34
N ARG A 145 -11.34 -5.55 -10.32
CA ARG A 145 -11.67 -6.19 -9.04
C ARG A 145 -12.68 -5.39 -8.23
N ASN A 146 -12.61 -4.06 -8.27
CA ASN A 146 -13.59 -3.20 -7.61
C ASN A 146 -15.00 -3.41 -8.17
N VAL A 147 -15.13 -3.54 -9.49
CA VAL A 147 -16.43 -3.86 -10.14
C VAL A 147 -16.94 -5.22 -9.65
N ARG A 148 -16.07 -6.23 -9.57
CA ARG A 148 -16.46 -7.57 -9.07
C ARG A 148 -16.77 -7.58 -7.58
N ALA A 149 -16.13 -6.72 -6.79
CA ALA A 149 -16.37 -6.58 -5.35
C ALA A 149 -17.69 -5.84 -5.07
N SER A 150 -18.16 -5.00 -6.00
CA SER A 150 -19.38 -4.25 -5.85
C SER A 150 -20.59 -5.18 -5.64
N GLY A 151 -21.25 -5.04 -4.48
CA GLY A 151 -22.35 -5.91 -4.08
C GLY A 151 -21.96 -7.28 -3.51
N ALA A 152 -20.67 -7.68 -3.57
CA ALA A 152 -20.19 -8.94 -3.02
C ALA A 152 -19.54 -8.76 -1.64
N VAL A 153 -18.74 -7.68 -1.48
CA VAL A 153 -18.10 -7.32 -0.21
C VAL A 153 -18.16 -5.81 -0.01
N SER A 154 -18.11 -5.35 1.23
CA SER A 154 -18.00 -3.92 1.53
C SER A 154 -16.60 -3.44 1.16
N TYR A 155 -16.52 -2.39 0.36
CA TYR A 155 -15.28 -1.75 -0.04
C TYR A 155 -15.32 -0.26 0.28
N THR A 156 -14.37 0.20 1.08
CA THR A 156 -14.29 1.60 1.52
C THR A 156 -12.93 2.17 1.19
N HIS A 157 -12.93 3.31 0.51
CA HIS A 157 -11.75 4.14 0.30
C HIS A 157 -11.73 5.31 1.29
N LEU A 158 -10.63 5.46 2.00
CA LEU A 158 -10.31 6.65 2.76
C LEU A 158 -9.14 7.35 2.07
N THR A 159 -9.40 8.50 1.47
CA THR A 159 -8.38 9.37 0.90
C THR A 159 -7.99 10.43 1.92
N LEU A 160 -6.68 10.60 2.12
CA LEU A 160 -6.20 11.74 2.89
C LEU A 160 -6.41 13.02 2.07
N PRO A 161 -6.92 14.10 2.67
CA PRO A 161 -7.05 15.36 1.96
C PRO A 161 -5.66 15.82 1.51
N THR A 162 -5.52 16.08 0.23
CA THR A 162 -4.38 16.85 -0.28
C THR A 162 -4.61 18.27 0.22
N ILE A 163 -3.82 18.71 1.20
CA ILE A 163 -3.84 20.11 1.62
C ILE A 163 -3.21 20.90 0.49
N ILE A 164 -4.02 21.43 -0.42
CA ILE A 164 -3.62 22.49 -1.31
C ILE A 164 -3.69 23.75 -0.47
N THR A 165 -2.58 24.15 0.13
CA THR A 165 -2.40 25.53 0.59
C THR A 165 -2.26 26.40 -0.64
N VAL A 166 -3.29 27.18 -0.95
CA VAL A 166 -3.24 28.30 -1.89
C VAL A 166 -2.50 29.45 -1.21
#